data_a3609dd5ca592199fffe8402b6760157
#
_entry.id   a3609dd5ca592199fffe8402b6760157
#
_cell.length_a   1.000
_cell.length_b   1.000
_cell.length_c   1.000
_cell.angle_alpha   90.00
_cell.angle_beta   90.00
_cell.angle_gamma   90.00
#
_symmetry.space_group_name_H-M   'P 1'
#
loop_
_entity.id
_entity.type
_entity.pdbx_description
1 polymer ?
#
loop_
_entity_poly.entity_id
_entity_poly.type
_entity_poly.pdbx_seq_one_letter_code
_entity_poly.pdbx_strand_id
1 'polypeptide(L)'
;MSLNKKLKIVKPSSPKKVSSRSLSISKLSTEMRDRDWLKTINYTERIVSKHIHTFFFEKFANLRNVKNLVLVWLFLMSGLLLSVMFFRIIGESSYMKNNFSNGGTYSEGIVGEVKNLNPLFASSDPEKSFAKLAFVSLYDVDTSGKINTELADSFSTDNNFRDFNLKIRQDAEWSDGKKITADDVIFTVNLLKNKLVNSSRYESWTKVKTSKINDYEIRFEMPTTSKLVLYTLDFPILPVHILGEVDPSKLRENSFSQNPITS
;
A
#
# COMPACT_ATOMS: atom_id res chain seq x y z
N MET A 1 -17.67 28.91 67.81
CA MET A 1 -16.47 28.49 68.55
C MET A 1 -15.31 28.33 67.51
N SER A 2 -14.48 29.35 67.53
CA SER A 2 -13.42 29.58 66.53
C SER A 2 -12.15 28.81 66.91
N LEU A 3 -11.48 28.15 65.98
CA LEU A 3 -10.07 27.71 66.17
C LEU A 3 -9.30 27.95 64.89
N ASN A 4 -8.75 29.13 64.84
CA ASN A 4 -7.71 29.55 63.89
C ASN A 4 -6.37 28.84 64.23
N LYS A 5 -5.85 28.04 63.33
CA LYS A 5 -4.50 27.47 63.40
C LYS A 5 -3.60 28.10 62.34
N LYS A 6 -2.79 29.06 62.76
CA LYS A 6 -1.78 29.76 61.95
C LYS A 6 -0.72 28.78 61.48
N LEU A 7 -0.53 28.65 60.18
CA LEU A 7 0.60 28.00 59.53
C LEU A 7 1.80 28.96 59.50
N LYS A 8 2.90 28.54 60.10
CA LYS A 8 4.19 29.23 60.14
C LYS A 8 4.92 28.96 58.84
N ILE A 9 5.15 29.98 58.03
CA ILE A 9 5.94 29.93 56.81
C ILE A 9 7.42 30.01 57.19
N VAL A 10 8.16 28.95 56.92
CA VAL A 10 9.62 28.91 57.04
C VAL A 10 10.23 29.35 55.72
N LYS A 11 10.97 30.43 55.71
CA LYS A 11 11.74 30.90 54.54
C LYS A 11 12.93 29.96 54.24
N PRO A 12 13.15 29.56 53.00
CA PRO A 12 14.36 28.83 52.67
C PRO A 12 15.59 29.77 52.59
N SER A 13 16.67 29.32 53.19
CA SER A 13 18.00 29.95 53.15
C SER A 13 18.62 29.82 51.76
N SER A 14 19.32 30.90 51.34
CA SER A 14 20.03 31.03 50.07
C SER A 14 21.11 29.93 49.86
N PRO A 15 21.27 29.42 48.64
CA PRO A 15 22.32 28.44 48.34
C PRO A 15 23.69 29.12 48.21
N LYS A 16 24.70 28.55 48.86
CA LYS A 16 26.11 28.87 48.70
C LYS A 16 26.58 28.51 47.30
N LYS A 17 27.23 29.45 46.63
CA LYS A 17 27.93 29.33 45.36
C LYS A 17 29.01 28.24 45.46
N VAL A 18 28.83 27.11 44.77
CA VAL A 18 29.86 26.09 44.57
C VAL A 18 30.47 26.30 43.18
N SER A 19 31.78 26.47 43.18
CA SER A 19 32.64 26.69 42.02
C SER A 19 32.46 25.56 40.97
N SER A 20 32.19 25.94 39.74
CA SER A 20 32.08 25.07 38.59
C SER A 20 33.43 24.50 38.17
N ARG A 21 33.71 23.26 38.50
CA ARG A 21 34.61 22.42 37.73
C ARG A 21 33.75 21.56 36.80
N SER A 22 33.75 21.91 35.52
CA SER A 22 33.11 21.13 34.47
C SER A 22 33.88 19.83 34.23
N LEU A 23 33.55 18.80 34.97
CA LEU A 23 33.84 17.42 34.58
C LEU A 23 32.68 16.93 33.70
N SER A 24 32.99 16.60 32.46
CA SER A 24 32.01 16.18 31.48
C SER A 24 31.26 14.96 32.00
N ILE A 25 29.97 15.13 32.28
CA ILE A 25 29.04 14.11 32.76
C ILE A 25 28.95 12.92 31.81
N SER A 26 29.33 13.12 30.52
CA SER A 26 29.32 12.06 29.49
C SER A 26 30.37 10.96 29.71
N LYS A 27 31.51 11.23 30.33
CA LYS A 27 32.55 10.22 30.61
C LYS A 27 32.26 9.38 31.86
N LEU A 28 31.62 9.95 32.87
CA LEU A 28 31.25 9.23 34.09
C LEU A 28 30.07 8.27 33.89
N SER A 29 29.11 8.63 33.02
CA SER A 29 27.92 7.79 32.75
C SER A 29 28.24 6.52 31.94
N THR A 30 29.26 6.57 31.07
CA THR A 30 29.67 5.41 30.26
C THR A 30 30.49 4.40 31.06
N GLU A 31 31.38 4.87 31.94
CA GLU A 31 32.25 4.01 32.75
C GLU A 31 31.54 3.33 33.93
N MET A 32 30.50 3.97 34.52
CA MET A 32 29.67 3.34 35.55
C MET A 32 28.66 2.33 34.96
N ARG A 33 28.14 2.58 33.75
CA ARG A 33 27.18 1.70 33.09
C ARG A 33 27.81 0.36 32.68
N ASP A 34 29.09 0.35 32.28
CA ASP A 34 29.72 -0.86 31.78
C ASP A 34 30.28 -1.76 32.89
N ARG A 35 30.56 -1.25 34.07
CA ARG A 35 31.06 -2.07 35.22
C ARG A 35 29.96 -2.75 36.03
N ASP A 36 28.83 -2.11 36.17
CA ASP A 36 27.77 -2.65 37.02
C ASP A 36 26.92 -3.71 36.31
N TRP A 37 26.68 -3.57 35.02
CA TRP A 37 25.96 -4.58 34.27
C TRP A 37 26.78 -5.85 34.04
N LEU A 38 28.12 -5.74 33.83
CA LEU A 38 29.01 -6.90 33.73
C LEU A 38 29.12 -7.66 35.06
N LYS A 39 29.07 -6.98 36.19
CA LYS A 39 29.01 -7.63 37.52
C LYS A 39 27.67 -8.33 37.72
N THR A 40 26.56 -7.76 37.25
CA THR A 40 25.23 -8.34 37.34
C THR A 40 25.11 -9.55 36.44
N ILE A 41 25.66 -9.53 35.23
CA ILE A 41 25.69 -10.70 34.33
C ILE A 41 26.53 -11.82 34.94
N ASN A 42 27.75 -11.55 35.40
CA ASN A 42 28.59 -12.56 36.02
C ASN A 42 28.00 -13.15 37.31
N TYR A 43 27.23 -12.36 38.06
CA TYR A 43 26.51 -12.83 39.24
C TYR A 43 25.31 -13.70 38.85
N THR A 44 24.52 -13.31 37.88
CA THR A 44 23.37 -14.11 37.37
C THR A 44 23.83 -15.38 36.66
N GLU A 45 24.90 -15.31 35.87
CA GLU A 45 25.48 -16.48 35.22
C GLU A 45 25.99 -17.52 36.25
N ARG A 46 26.64 -17.04 37.33
CA ARG A 46 27.09 -17.92 38.39
C ARG A 46 25.97 -18.60 39.19
N ILE A 47 24.88 -17.86 39.44
CA ILE A 47 23.68 -18.44 40.11
C ILE A 47 22.96 -19.40 39.19
N VAL A 48 22.76 -19.03 37.93
CA VAL A 48 22.07 -19.88 36.93
C VAL A 48 22.90 -21.13 36.64
N SER A 49 24.21 -21.01 36.44
CA SER A 49 25.06 -22.18 36.20
C SER A 49 25.12 -23.12 37.40
N LYS A 50 25.17 -22.59 38.64
CA LYS A 50 25.17 -23.38 39.86
C LYS A 50 23.82 -24.08 40.09
N HIS A 51 22.70 -23.42 39.75
CA HIS A 51 21.35 -24.05 39.82
C HIS A 51 21.12 -25.06 38.71
N ILE A 52 21.63 -24.84 37.52
CA ILE A 52 21.57 -25.79 36.41
C ILE A 52 22.43 -27.02 36.75
N HIS A 53 23.64 -26.82 37.27
CA HIS A 53 24.52 -27.94 37.61
C HIS A 53 23.96 -28.83 38.75
N THR A 54 23.44 -28.21 39.83
CA THR A 54 22.85 -28.97 40.94
C THR A 54 21.50 -29.59 40.55
N PHE A 55 20.68 -28.92 39.75
CA PHE A 55 19.37 -29.44 39.35
C PHE A 55 19.47 -30.54 38.31
N PHE A 56 20.39 -30.41 37.34
CA PHE A 56 20.55 -31.41 36.28
C PHE A 56 21.46 -32.56 36.69
N PHE A 57 22.63 -32.33 37.27
CA PHE A 57 23.63 -33.39 37.47
C PHE A 57 23.42 -34.23 38.76
N GLU A 58 22.95 -33.67 39.85
CA GLU A 58 22.65 -34.46 41.05
C GLU A 58 21.39 -35.35 40.90
N LYS A 59 20.39 -34.88 40.12
CA LYS A 59 19.23 -35.71 39.80
C LYS A 59 19.50 -36.74 38.70
N PHE A 60 20.48 -36.50 37.82
CA PHE A 60 20.86 -37.49 36.79
C PHE A 60 21.46 -38.78 37.37
N ALA A 61 22.09 -38.74 38.54
CA ALA A 61 22.60 -39.93 39.20
C ALA A 61 21.49 -40.90 39.65
N ASN A 62 20.30 -40.40 39.93
CA ASN A 62 19.12 -41.24 40.32
C ASN A 62 18.24 -41.65 39.11
N LEU A 63 18.63 -41.27 37.89
CA LEU A 63 17.88 -41.55 36.67
C LEU A 63 17.79 -43.04 36.31
N ARG A 64 18.62 -43.87 36.91
CA ARG A 64 18.60 -45.31 36.65
C ARG A 64 17.29 -45.98 37.13
N ASN A 65 16.66 -45.41 38.17
CA ASN A 65 15.39 -45.90 38.73
C ASN A 65 14.14 -45.25 38.07
N VAL A 66 14.31 -44.10 37.36
CA VAL A 66 13.22 -43.39 36.70
C VAL A 66 13.35 -43.43 35.17
N LYS A 67 14.20 -44.27 34.64
CA LYS A 67 14.48 -44.41 33.21
C LYS A 67 13.24 -44.51 32.35
N ASN A 68 12.27 -45.29 32.77
CA ASN A 68 11.02 -45.48 32.03
C ASN A 68 10.14 -44.22 32.06
N LEU A 69 10.13 -43.48 33.17
CA LEU A 69 9.34 -42.25 33.29
C LEU A 69 9.94 -41.13 32.45
N VAL A 70 11.25 -41.04 32.39
CA VAL A 70 11.96 -40.04 31.51
C VAL A 70 11.73 -40.37 30.04
N LEU A 71 11.75 -41.63 29.65
CA LEU A 71 11.45 -42.04 28.27
C LEU A 71 10.01 -41.70 27.86
N VAL A 72 9.04 -41.92 28.78
CA VAL A 72 7.63 -41.53 28.53
C VAL A 72 7.49 -40.02 28.35
N TRP A 73 8.17 -39.19 29.19
CA TRP A 73 8.16 -37.76 29.07
C TRP A 73 8.83 -37.26 27.76
N LEU A 74 9.95 -37.86 27.37
CA LEU A 74 10.61 -37.55 26.09
C LEU A 74 9.70 -37.91 24.92
N PHE A 75 8.99 -39.02 24.98
CA PHE A 75 8.06 -39.43 23.94
C PHE A 75 6.86 -38.46 23.85
N LEU A 76 6.30 -38.02 24.98
CA LEU A 76 5.22 -37.04 25.02
C LEU A 76 5.66 -35.68 24.47
N MET A 77 6.85 -35.19 24.85
CA MET A 77 7.39 -33.92 24.34
C MET A 77 7.69 -34.01 22.85
N SER A 78 8.23 -35.13 22.36
CA SER A 78 8.45 -35.36 20.93
C SER A 78 7.12 -35.41 20.18
N GLY A 79 6.09 -36.06 20.70
CA GLY A 79 4.75 -36.08 20.11
C GLY A 79 4.12 -34.69 20.05
N LEU A 80 4.29 -33.88 21.11
CA LEU A 80 3.80 -32.50 21.13
C LEU A 80 4.50 -31.67 20.09
N LEU A 81 5.83 -31.72 19.96
CA LEU A 81 6.60 -31.02 18.97
C LEU A 81 6.20 -31.39 17.52
N LEU A 82 6.04 -32.71 17.28
CA LEU A 82 5.57 -33.21 15.99
C LEU A 82 4.16 -32.72 15.67
N SER A 83 3.27 -32.68 16.67
CA SER A 83 1.91 -32.16 16.52
C SER A 83 1.92 -30.67 16.17
N VAL A 84 2.71 -29.84 16.84
CA VAL A 84 2.85 -28.42 16.55
C VAL A 84 3.42 -28.20 15.14
N MET A 85 4.42 -28.98 14.75
CA MET A 85 5.00 -28.92 13.41
C MET A 85 4.00 -29.35 12.33
N PHE A 86 3.22 -30.37 12.59
CA PHE A 86 2.15 -30.83 11.69
C PHE A 86 1.04 -29.80 11.54
N PHE A 87 0.60 -29.17 12.65
CA PHE A 87 -0.36 -28.06 12.59
C PHE A 87 0.18 -26.83 11.86
N ARG A 88 1.47 -26.54 11.98
CA ARG A 88 2.13 -25.49 11.19
C ARG A 88 2.07 -25.77 9.70
N ILE A 89 2.49 -26.96 9.29
CA ILE A 89 2.53 -27.37 7.87
C ILE A 89 1.11 -27.37 7.25
N ILE A 90 0.12 -27.89 7.96
CA ILE A 90 -1.27 -27.92 7.46
C ILE A 90 -1.90 -26.53 7.54
N GLY A 91 -1.64 -25.77 8.61
CA GLY A 91 -2.17 -24.42 8.77
C GLY A 91 -1.68 -23.48 7.69
N GLU A 92 -0.39 -23.45 7.39
CA GLU A 92 0.16 -22.60 6.32
C GLU A 92 -0.38 -22.98 4.94
N SER A 93 -0.58 -24.28 4.66
CA SER A 93 -1.13 -24.69 3.36
C SER A 93 -2.64 -24.39 3.22
N SER A 94 -3.37 -24.26 4.31
CA SER A 94 -4.82 -23.96 4.28
C SER A 94 -5.13 -22.47 4.31
N TYR A 95 -4.30 -21.64 4.97
CA TYR A 95 -4.48 -20.19 5.04
C TYR A 95 -3.85 -19.43 3.87
N MET A 96 -2.87 -20.01 3.16
CA MET A 96 -2.19 -19.35 2.04
C MET A 96 -2.69 -19.79 0.66
N LYS A 97 -3.70 -20.62 0.54
CA LYS A 97 -4.43 -20.71 -0.72
C LYS A 97 -5.33 -19.49 -0.84
N ASN A 98 -4.76 -18.39 -1.35
CA ASN A 98 -5.55 -17.35 -2.01
C ASN A 98 -6.25 -18.00 -3.22
N ASN A 99 -7.30 -18.74 -2.96
CA ASN A 99 -8.24 -19.11 -3.99
C ASN A 99 -9.00 -17.84 -4.32
N PHE A 100 -8.43 -17.03 -5.21
CA PHE A 100 -9.20 -16.01 -5.91
C PHE A 100 -10.26 -16.76 -6.71
N SER A 101 -11.44 -16.94 -6.14
CA SER A 101 -12.59 -17.35 -6.91
C SER A 101 -13.00 -16.12 -7.74
N ASN A 102 -13.11 -16.31 -9.04
CA ASN A 102 -13.68 -15.28 -9.89
C ASN A 102 -15.13 -15.05 -9.45
N GLY A 103 -15.44 -13.80 -9.12
CA GLY A 103 -16.75 -13.41 -8.62
C GLY A 103 -16.79 -13.17 -7.11
N GLY A 104 -17.93 -12.70 -6.65
CA GLY A 104 -18.17 -12.29 -5.27
C GLY A 104 -18.68 -10.86 -5.19
N THR A 105 -19.11 -10.44 -4.00
CA THR A 105 -19.55 -9.06 -3.75
C THR A 105 -18.49 -8.36 -2.94
N TYR A 106 -17.94 -7.28 -3.49
CA TYR A 106 -17.08 -6.34 -2.75
C TYR A 106 -17.94 -5.17 -2.30
N SER A 107 -17.84 -4.79 -1.04
CA SER A 107 -18.58 -3.65 -0.47
C SER A 107 -17.60 -2.73 0.24
N GLU A 108 -17.50 -1.51 -0.25
CA GLU A 108 -16.66 -0.46 0.31
C GLU A 108 -17.50 0.77 0.67
N GLY A 109 -17.26 1.34 1.85
CA GLY A 109 -17.89 2.57 2.28
C GLY A 109 -16.90 3.74 2.19
N ILE A 110 -17.16 4.66 1.27
CA ILE A 110 -16.36 5.89 1.10
C ILE A 110 -17.19 7.09 1.54
N VAL A 111 -16.60 7.95 2.37
CA VAL A 111 -17.28 9.18 2.82
C VAL A 111 -17.15 10.26 1.76
N GLY A 112 -18.28 10.80 1.32
CA GLY A 112 -18.31 11.89 0.34
C GLY A 112 -19.59 11.90 -0.49
N GLU A 113 -19.71 12.90 -1.36
CA GLU A 113 -20.85 13.07 -2.26
C GLU A 113 -20.43 12.63 -3.69
N VAL A 114 -21.29 11.86 -4.35
CA VAL A 114 -21.15 11.48 -5.75
C VAL A 114 -22.10 12.33 -6.58
N LYS A 115 -21.55 13.25 -7.38
CA LYS A 115 -22.33 14.13 -8.27
C LYS A 115 -22.31 13.66 -9.71
N ASN A 116 -21.20 13.01 -10.12
CA ASN A 116 -21.00 12.64 -11.51
C ASN A 116 -20.19 11.34 -11.58
N LEU A 117 -20.68 10.38 -12.33
CA LEU A 117 -20.01 9.08 -12.54
C LEU A 117 -19.17 9.05 -13.82
N ASN A 118 -19.20 10.13 -14.65
CA ASN A 118 -18.33 10.24 -15.80
C ASN A 118 -16.90 10.58 -15.35
N PRO A 119 -15.91 9.73 -15.67
CA PRO A 119 -14.55 9.87 -15.17
C PRO A 119 -13.83 11.18 -15.59
N LEU A 120 -14.27 11.83 -16.68
CA LEU A 120 -13.72 13.13 -17.08
C LEU A 120 -13.99 14.22 -16.04
N PHE A 121 -15.00 14.06 -15.23
CA PHE A 121 -15.49 15.06 -14.26
C PHE A 121 -15.34 14.64 -12.82
N ALA A 122 -14.75 13.48 -12.57
CA ALA A 122 -14.52 12.94 -11.21
C ALA A 122 -13.63 13.92 -10.41
N SER A 123 -14.22 14.50 -9.36
CA SER A 123 -13.57 15.51 -8.51
C SER A 123 -13.42 15.05 -7.06
N SER A 124 -14.44 14.37 -6.53
CA SER A 124 -14.45 13.82 -5.19
C SER A 124 -13.75 12.45 -5.13
N ASP A 125 -13.31 12.03 -3.94
CA ASP A 125 -12.66 10.74 -3.77
C ASP A 125 -13.58 9.54 -4.11
N PRO A 126 -14.90 9.56 -3.74
CA PRO A 126 -15.83 8.52 -4.20
C PRO A 126 -15.96 8.45 -5.73
N GLU A 127 -16.00 9.60 -6.43
CA GLU A 127 -16.08 9.64 -7.90
C GLU A 127 -14.81 9.08 -8.56
N LYS A 128 -13.63 9.41 -8.02
CA LYS A 128 -12.35 8.89 -8.51
C LYS A 128 -12.22 7.39 -8.25
N SER A 129 -12.64 6.92 -7.07
CA SER A 129 -12.65 5.49 -6.74
C SER A 129 -13.59 4.72 -7.66
N PHE A 130 -14.80 5.25 -7.90
CA PHE A 130 -15.72 4.66 -8.87
C PHE A 130 -15.11 4.63 -10.28
N ALA A 131 -14.55 5.76 -10.74
CA ALA A 131 -13.95 5.82 -12.07
C ALA A 131 -12.83 4.78 -12.25
N LYS A 132 -12.02 4.57 -11.23
CA LYS A 132 -10.94 3.56 -11.25
C LYS A 132 -11.45 2.12 -11.25
N LEU A 133 -12.59 1.85 -10.64
CA LEU A 133 -13.19 0.50 -10.60
C LEU A 133 -14.03 0.19 -11.82
N ALA A 134 -14.62 1.20 -12.44
CA ALA A 134 -15.64 1.05 -13.48
C ALA A 134 -15.11 1.24 -14.91
N PHE A 135 -13.97 1.91 -15.06
CA PHE A 135 -13.40 2.22 -16.37
C PHE A 135 -11.95 1.79 -16.45
N VAL A 136 -11.62 1.10 -17.52
CA VAL A 136 -10.24 0.72 -17.82
C VAL A 136 -9.46 1.93 -18.30
N SER A 137 -8.20 2.02 -17.85
CA SER A 137 -7.20 2.96 -18.35
C SER A 137 -6.20 2.25 -19.27
N LEU A 138 -5.40 2.99 -20.03
CA LEU A 138 -4.31 2.38 -20.81
C LEU A 138 -3.29 1.72 -19.88
N TYR A 139 -2.96 2.42 -18.81
CA TYR A 139 -2.08 1.98 -17.72
C TYR A 139 -2.67 2.38 -16.39
N ASP A 140 -2.42 1.57 -15.35
CA ASP A 140 -2.66 1.92 -13.96
C ASP A 140 -1.33 2.17 -13.24
N VAL A 141 -1.30 3.17 -12.38
CA VAL A 141 -0.15 3.46 -11.52
C VAL A 141 -0.52 3.09 -10.10
N ASP A 142 0.15 2.08 -9.55
CA ASP A 142 -0.09 1.67 -8.18
C ASP A 142 0.49 2.66 -7.14
N THR A 143 0.19 2.45 -5.88
CA THR A 143 0.64 3.31 -4.77
C THR A 143 2.16 3.33 -4.59
N SER A 144 2.89 2.36 -5.16
CA SER A 144 4.35 2.32 -5.17
C SER A 144 4.98 3.09 -6.34
N GLY A 145 4.15 3.59 -7.26
CA GLY A 145 4.57 4.25 -8.49
C GLY A 145 4.92 3.27 -9.62
N LYS A 146 4.61 1.98 -9.47
CA LYS A 146 4.80 0.99 -10.53
C LYS A 146 3.66 1.11 -11.54
N ILE A 147 4.04 1.10 -12.83
CA ILE A 147 3.11 1.13 -13.95
C ILE A 147 2.70 -0.31 -14.26
N ASN A 148 1.40 -0.57 -14.21
CA ASN A 148 0.80 -1.84 -14.60
C ASN A 148 0.03 -1.64 -15.90
N THR A 149 0.07 -2.61 -16.80
CA THR A 149 -0.71 -2.60 -18.04
C THR A 149 -2.17 -2.98 -17.71
N GLU A 150 -3.12 -2.22 -18.23
CA GLU A 150 -4.55 -2.54 -18.16
C GLU A 150 -5.09 -2.82 -19.56
N LEU A 151 -5.46 -1.77 -20.31
CA LEU A 151 -5.91 -1.88 -21.70
C LEU A 151 -4.75 -2.02 -22.68
N ALA A 152 -3.58 -1.46 -22.35
CA ALA A 152 -2.39 -1.58 -23.17
C ALA A 152 -1.79 -2.99 -23.04
N ASP A 153 -1.65 -3.71 -24.15
CA ASP A 153 -0.95 -4.98 -24.23
C ASP A 153 0.57 -4.77 -24.27
N SER A 154 1.02 -3.86 -25.12
CA SER A 154 2.42 -3.50 -25.28
C SER A 154 2.59 -2.08 -25.81
N PHE A 155 3.76 -1.52 -25.61
CA PHE A 155 4.13 -0.26 -26.25
C PHE A 155 5.55 -0.31 -26.81
N SER A 156 5.78 0.47 -27.87
CA SER A 156 7.12 0.77 -28.39
C SER A 156 7.30 2.28 -28.44
N THR A 157 8.50 2.74 -28.25
CA THR A 157 8.82 4.17 -28.28
C THR A 157 10.12 4.39 -29.05
N ASP A 158 10.27 5.58 -29.62
CA ASP A 158 11.53 6.04 -30.16
C ASP A 158 12.57 6.29 -29.05
N ASN A 159 13.85 6.49 -29.45
CA ASN A 159 14.95 6.69 -28.50
C ASN A 159 14.78 7.95 -27.63
N ASN A 160 13.87 8.87 -28.02
CA ASN A 160 13.65 10.14 -27.36
C ASN A 160 12.37 10.18 -26.52
N PHE A 161 11.60 9.08 -26.42
CA PHE A 161 10.32 9.02 -25.71
C PHE A 161 9.35 10.14 -26.15
N ARG A 162 9.34 10.46 -27.43
CA ARG A 162 8.42 11.42 -28.01
C ARG A 162 7.27 10.74 -28.74
N ASP A 163 7.58 9.71 -29.50
CA ASP A 163 6.62 8.92 -30.25
C ASP A 163 6.38 7.58 -29.53
N PHE A 164 5.13 7.28 -29.26
CA PHE A 164 4.70 6.03 -28.65
C PHE A 164 3.70 5.33 -29.55
N ASN A 165 4.00 4.10 -29.94
CA ASN A 165 3.03 3.21 -30.53
C ASN A 165 2.54 2.25 -29.44
N LEU A 166 1.25 2.24 -29.22
CA LEU A 166 0.58 1.49 -28.17
C LEU A 166 -0.38 0.49 -28.79
N LYS A 167 -0.24 -0.77 -28.42
CA LYS A 167 -1.17 -1.83 -28.79
C LYS A 167 -2.18 -2.07 -27.69
N ILE A 168 -3.44 -2.19 -28.08
CA ILE A 168 -4.59 -2.42 -27.20
C ILE A 168 -4.90 -3.92 -27.21
N ARG A 169 -5.31 -4.44 -26.07
CA ARG A 169 -5.81 -5.81 -25.91
C ARG A 169 -7.06 -6.01 -26.75
N GLN A 170 -7.10 -7.11 -27.52
CA GLN A 170 -8.22 -7.43 -28.40
C GLN A 170 -9.40 -8.11 -27.69
N ASP A 171 -9.18 -8.58 -26.45
CA ASP A 171 -10.19 -9.23 -25.62
C ASP A 171 -11.00 -8.24 -24.76
N ALA A 172 -10.60 -6.97 -24.71
CA ALA A 172 -11.29 -5.95 -23.94
C ALA A 172 -12.65 -5.56 -24.57
N GLU A 173 -13.66 -5.52 -23.71
CA GLU A 173 -15.06 -5.24 -24.11
C GLU A 173 -15.72 -4.28 -23.11
N TRP A 174 -16.60 -3.44 -23.61
CA TRP A 174 -17.54 -2.68 -22.79
C TRP A 174 -18.59 -3.62 -22.17
N SER A 175 -19.24 -3.20 -21.10
CA SER A 175 -20.29 -4.00 -20.45
C SER A 175 -21.53 -4.25 -21.34
N ASP A 176 -21.66 -3.55 -22.46
CA ASP A 176 -22.67 -3.81 -23.48
C ASP A 176 -22.23 -4.84 -24.57
N GLY A 177 -21.01 -5.40 -24.41
CA GLY A 177 -20.44 -6.41 -25.30
C GLY A 177 -19.73 -5.85 -26.54
N LYS A 178 -19.61 -4.54 -26.70
CA LYS A 178 -18.82 -3.95 -27.78
C LYS A 178 -17.35 -3.96 -27.46
N LYS A 179 -16.51 -4.18 -28.47
CA LYS A 179 -15.05 -4.16 -28.33
C LYS A 179 -14.55 -2.75 -28.03
N ILE A 180 -13.55 -2.67 -27.16
CA ILE A 180 -12.80 -1.43 -26.93
C ILE A 180 -11.73 -1.33 -28.02
N THR A 181 -11.70 -0.19 -28.71
CA THR A 181 -10.83 0.01 -29.87
C THR A 181 -10.02 1.30 -29.79
N ALA A 182 -9.13 1.48 -30.74
CA ALA A 182 -8.35 2.70 -30.90
C ALA A 182 -9.24 3.96 -31.04
N ASP A 183 -10.45 3.80 -31.60
CA ASP A 183 -11.38 4.91 -31.75
C ASP A 183 -11.89 5.43 -30.39
N ASP A 184 -12.12 4.56 -29.41
CA ASP A 184 -12.50 4.96 -28.04
C ASP A 184 -11.38 5.77 -27.36
N VAL A 185 -10.13 5.33 -27.52
CA VAL A 185 -8.97 6.02 -26.96
C VAL A 185 -8.78 7.40 -27.62
N ILE A 186 -8.81 7.46 -28.95
CA ILE A 186 -8.67 8.72 -29.71
C ILE A 186 -9.81 9.68 -29.35
N PHE A 187 -11.04 9.17 -29.27
CA PHE A 187 -12.20 9.93 -28.84
C PHE A 187 -11.99 10.54 -27.46
N THR A 188 -11.56 9.73 -26.50
CA THR A 188 -11.28 10.18 -25.13
C THR A 188 -10.22 11.27 -25.11
N VAL A 189 -9.11 11.09 -25.83
CA VAL A 189 -8.05 12.11 -25.95
C VAL A 189 -8.59 13.40 -26.57
N ASN A 190 -9.46 13.30 -27.58
CA ASN A 190 -10.07 14.49 -28.18
C ASN A 190 -11.00 15.22 -27.20
N LEU A 191 -11.69 14.51 -26.32
CA LEU A 191 -12.46 15.13 -25.24
C LEU A 191 -11.55 15.82 -24.22
N LEU A 192 -10.43 15.18 -23.82
CA LEU A 192 -9.45 15.80 -22.91
C LEU A 192 -8.89 17.13 -23.48
N LYS A 193 -8.73 17.19 -24.79
CA LYS A 193 -8.21 18.37 -25.53
C LYS A 193 -9.29 19.41 -25.84
N ASN A 194 -10.55 19.11 -25.57
CA ASN A 194 -11.64 20.01 -25.90
C ASN A 194 -11.90 20.98 -24.74
N LYS A 195 -11.76 22.28 -25.03
CA LYS A 195 -11.97 23.37 -24.06
C LYS A 195 -13.41 23.39 -23.51
N LEU A 196 -14.40 23.00 -24.29
CA LEU A 196 -15.81 22.98 -23.87
C LEU A 196 -16.07 21.88 -22.79
N VAL A 197 -15.29 20.81 -22.79
CA VAL A 197 -15.36 19.76 -21.76
C VAL A 197 -14.85 20.26 -20.41
N ASN A 198 -13.92 21.22 -20.44
CA ASN A 198 -13.29 21.77 -19.24
C ASN A 198 -12.67 20.69 -18.33
N SER A 199 -11.94 19.76 -18.94
CA SER A 199 -11.21 18.72 -18.21
C SER A 199 -10.03 19.33 -17.45
N SER A 200 -9.77 18.81 -16.25
CA SER A 200 -8.57 19.19 -15.47
C SER A 200 -7.26 18.83 -16.18
N ARG A 201 -7.30 17.93 -17.16
CA ARG A 201 -6.14 17.49 -17.95
C ARG A 201 -5.95 18.27 -19.24
N TYR A 202 -6.81 19.25 -19.56
CA TYR A 202 -6.79 20.02 -20.82
C TYR A 202 -5.42 20.56 -21.18
N GLU A 203 -4.77 21.29 -20.28
CA GLU A 203 -3.47 21.94 -20.55
C GLU A 203 -2.37 20.92 -20.88
N SER A 204 -2.39 19.76 -20.24
CA SER A 204 -1.39 18.70 -20.46
C SER A 204 -1.58 18.01 -21.81
N TRP A 205 -2.82 17.92 -22.29
CA TRP A 205 -3.18 17.13 -23.48
C TRP A 205 -3.34 17.97 -24.75
N THR A 206 -3.51 19.28 -24.65
CA THR A 206 -3.85 20.13 -25.79
C THR A 206 -2.84 20.05 -26.95
N LYS A 207 -1.55 19.76 -26.65
CA LYS A 207 -0.48 19.65 -27.66
C LYS A 207 -0.15 18.22 -28.09
N VAL A 208 -0.77 17.22 -27.47
CA VAL A 208 -0.56 15.80 -27.81
C VAL A 208 -1.30 15.50 -29.11
N LYS A 209 -0.62 14.84 -30.06
CA LYS A 209 -1.26 14.34 -31.27
C LYS A 209 -1.46 12.84 -31.16
N THR A 210 -2.58 12.36 -31.66
CA THR A 210 -2.91 10.95 -31.73
C THR A 210 -3.30 10.58 -33.14
N SER A 211 -2.88 9.41 -33.61
CA SER A 211 -3.27 8.86 -34.88
C SER A 211 -3.54 7.37 -34.77
N LYS A 212 -4.60 6.93 -35.45
CA LYS A 212 -4.96 5.51 -35.56
C LYS A 212 -4.02 4.83 -36.55
N ILE A 213 -3.40 3.74 -36.15
CA ILE A 213 -2.64 2.86 -37.05
C ILE A 213 -3.57 1.76 -37.57
N ASN A 214 -4.30 1.09 -36.65
CA ASN A 214 -5.35 0.14 -36.93
C ASN A 214 -6.34 0.13 -35.75
N ASP A 215 -7.31 -0.79 -35.72
CA ASP A 215 -8.35 -0.83 -34.70
C ASP A 215 -7.79 -1.10 -33.28
N TYR A 216 -6.60 -1.66 -33.18
CA TYR A 216 -5.98 -2.01 -31.89
C TYR A 216 -4.57 -1.42 -31.74
N GLU A 217 -4.22 -0.40 -32.54
CA GLU A 217 -2.93 0.22 -32.43
C GLU A 217 -3.02 1.74 -32.68
N ILE A 218 -2.42 2.49 -31.77
CA ILE A 218 -2.48 3.96 -31.71
C ILE A 218 -1.06 4.50 -31.61
N ARG A 219 -0.82 5.60 -32.32
CA ARG A 219 0.39 6.40 -32.17
C ARG A 219 0.06 7.69 -31.42
N PHE A 220 0.88 7.96 -30.41
CA PHE A 220 0.91 9.25 -29.69
C PHE A 220 2.19 9.99 -30.02
N GLU A 221 2.06 11.26 -30.35
CA GLU A 221 3.19 12.18 -30.51
C GLU A 221 3.12 13.21 -29.35
N MET A 222 4.11 13.15 -28.45
CA MET A 222 4.20 14.04 -27.31
C MET A 222 4.92 15.34 -27.64
N PRO A 223 4.51 16.48 -27.06
CA PRO A 223 5.16 17.77 -27.34
C PRO A 223 6.58 17.86 -26.79
N THR A 224 6.90 17.06 -25.77
CA THR A 224 8.19 17.04 -25.09
C THR A 224 8.68 15.62 -24.88
N THR A 225 9.99 15.46 -24.83
CA THR A 225 10.63 14.18 -24.53
C THR A 225 10.62 13.93 -23.02
N SER A 226 9.95 12.87 -22.57
CA SER A 226 9.93 12.53 -21.15
C SER A 226 9.58 11.06 -20.93
N LYS A 227 10.36 10.38 -20.10
CA LYS A 227 10.01 9.03 -19.62
C LYS A 227 8.77 9.01 -18.73
N LEU A 228 8.39 10.16 -18.17
CA LEU A 228 7.21 10.31 -17.31
C LEU A 228 5.89 10.34 -18.11
N VAL A 229 5.95 10.27 -19.43
CA VAL A 229 4.75 10.28 -20.27
C VAL A 229 3.81 9.13 -19.98
N LEU A 230 4.34 7.94 -19.60
CA LEU A 230 3.53 6.80 -19.24
C LEU A 230 2.59 7.08 -18.06
N TYR A 231 3.02 7.91 -17.09
CA TYR A 231 2.19 8.35 -15.97
C TYR A 231 1.05 9.29 -16.41
N THR A 232 1.14 9.89 -17.60
CA THR A 232 0.06 10.73 -18.14
C THR A 232 -0.99 9.94 -18.88
N LEU A 233 -0.68 8.69 -19.27
CA LEU A 233 -1.58 7.77 -19.96
C LEU A 233 -2.52 7.02 -18.98
N ASP A 234 -2.45 7.33 -17.71
CA ASP A 234 -3.40 6.92 -16.67
C ASP A 234 -4.67 7.79 -16.75
N PHE A 235 -5.49 7.53 -17.72
CA PHE A 235 -6.81 8.14 -17.86
C PHE A 235 -7.85 7.10 -18.31
N PRO A 236 -9.05 7.14 -17.73
CA PRO A 236 -10.13 6.24 -18.08
C PRO A 236 -10.59 6.46 -19.51
N ILE A 237 -10.83 5.37 -20.24
CA ILE A 237 -11.31 5.39 -21.62
C ILE A 237 -12.83 5.52 -21.64
N LEU A 238 -13.37 6.21 -22.64
CA LEU A 238 -14.81 6.46 -22.81
C LEU A 238 -15.34 5.85 -24.11
N PRO A 239 -16.59 5.35 -24.10
CA PRO A 239 -17.20 4.69 -25.25
C PRO A 239 -17.61 5.69 -26.31
N VAL A 240 -16.91 5.69 -27.47
CA VAL A 240 -17.22 6.56 -28.61
C VAL A 240 -18.61 6.27 -29.17
N HIS A 241 -19.04 5.01 -29.15
CA HIS A 241 -20.33 4.61 -29.72
C HIS A 241 -21.54 5.13 -28.93
N ILE A 242 -21.35 5.61 -27.70
CA ILE A 242 -22.39 6.22 -26.88
C ILE A 242 -22.28 7.73 -26.85
N LEU A 243 -21.05 8.21 -26.71
CA LEU A 243 -20.79 9.62 -26.46
C LEU A 243 -20.35 10.40 -27.71
N GLY A 244 -20.07 9.71 -28.82
CA GLY A 244 -19.52 10.33 -30.02
C GLY A 244 -20.40 11.40 -30.67
N GLU A 245 -21.71 11.29 -30.54
CA GLU A 245 -22.68 12.27 -31.05
C GLU A 245 -23.12 13.30 -30.00
N VAL A 246 -22.67 13.17 -28.76
CA VAL A 246 -23.02 14.10 -27.69
C VAL A 246 -22.19 15.38 -27.79
N ASP A 247 -22.87 16.53 -27.74
CA ASP A 247 -22.19 17.82 -27.69
C ASP A 247 -21.23 17.86 -26.46
N PRO A 248 -19.95 18.17 -26.67
CA PRO A 248 -18.96 18.21 -25.58
C PRO A 248 -19.35 19.11 -24.41
N SER A 249 -20.08 20.18 -24.64
CA SER A 249 -20.59 21.09 -23.59
C SER A 249 -21.67 20.46 -22.71
N LYS A 250 -22.38 19.43 -23.21
CA LYS A 250 -23.47 18.75 -22.53
C LYS A 250 -23.06 17.42 -21.88
N LEU A 251 -21.83 16.99 -22.04
CA LEU A 251 -21.34 15.71 -21.52
C LEU A 251 -21.54 15.58 -20.01
N ARG A 252 -21.39 16.66 -19.26
CA ARG A 252 -21.55 16.66 -17.80
C ARG A 252 -22.98 16.33 -17.36
N GLU A 253 -23.97 16.74 -18.14
CA GLU A 253 -25.41 16.56 -17.86
C GLU A 253 -26.01 15.36 -18.58
N ASN A 254 -25.22 14.68 -19.41
CA ASN A 254 -25.67 13.51 -20.16
C ASN A 254 -26.05 12.35 -19.20
N SER A 255 -27.00 11.51 -19.60
CA SER A 255 -27.45 10.34 -18.84
C SER A 255 -26.30 9.38 -18.50
N PHE A 256 -25.28 9.28 -19.34
CA PHE A 256 -24.07 8.52 -19.08
C PHE A 256 -23.37 8.97 -17.79
N SER A 257 -23.43 10.24 -17.44
CA SER A 257 -22.82 10.79 -16.22
C SER A 257 -23.51 10.35 -14.93
N GLN A 258 -24.69 9.74 -15.02
CA GLN A 258 -25.47 9.18 -13.90
C GLN A 258 -25.54 7.66 -13.93
N ASN A 259 -25.52 7.08 -15.12
CA ASN A 259 -25.60 5.64 -15.33
C ASN A 259 -24.65 5.22 -16.49
N PRO A 260 -23.34 5.15 -16.24
CA PRO A 260 -22.37 4.85 -17.27
C PRO A 260 -22.38 3.38 -17.66
N ILE A 261 -22.03 3.11 -18.93
CA ILE A 261 -21.54 1.81 -19.37
C ILE A 261 -20.07 1.71 -18.98
N THR A 262 -19.69 0.60 -18.37
CA THR A 262 -18.36 0.37 -17.80
C THR A 262 -17.51 -0.50 -18.72
N SER A 263 -16.23 -0.58 -18.48
CA SER A 263 -15.26 -1.37 -19.26
C SER A 263 -14.56 -2.44 -18.41
#